data_bb6fc2f3d810bf7de3b424f7a53b7f54
#
_entry.id   bb6fc2f3d810bf7de3b424f7a53b7f54
#
_cell.length_a   1.000
_cell.length_b   1.000
_cell.length_c   1.000
_cell.angle_alpha   90.00
_cell.angle_beta   90.00
_cell.angle_gamma   90.00
#
_symmetry.space_group_name_H-M   'P 1'
#
loop_
_entity.id
_entity.type
_entity.pdbx_description
1 polymer ?
#
loop_
_entity_poly.entity_id
_entity_poly.type
_entity_poly.pdbx_seq_one_letter_code
_entity_poly.pdbx_strand_id
1 'polypeptide(L)' 'MSVFDKVKEIIVKELKVEADKVTLDALLRDDLGADSLDAVEIVMDIEDAFGIEIDDSEAENVTTVGDLVKAIEQLTK' A
#
# COMPACT_ATOMS: atom_id res chain seq x y z
N MET A 1 1.85 -1.85 16.41
CA MET A 1 1.45 -1.17 15.15
C MET A 1 0.59 -2.09 14.33
N SER A 2 -0.51 -1.58 13.81
CA SER A 2 -1.35 -2.38 12.92
C SER A 2 -0.76 -2.42 11.52
N VAL A 3 -1.24 -3.35 10.69
CA VAL A 3 -0.84 -3.43 9.28
C VAL A 3 -1.15 -2.10 8.58
N PHE A 4 -2.33 -1.55 8.84
CA PHE A 4 -2.72 -0.26 8.26
C PHE A 4 -1.73 0.85 8.64
N ASP A 5 -1.32 0.93 9.91
CA ASP A 5 -0.39 1.97 10.36
C ASP A 5 0.93 1.89 9.61
N LYS A 6 1.43 0.69 9.40
CA LYS A 6 2.70 0.49 8.68
C LYS A 6 2.54 0.83 7.19
N VAL A 7 1.44 0.42 6.58
CA VAL A 7 1.14 0.75 5.19
C VAL A 7 1.04 2.27 5.01
N LYS A 8 0.33 2.93 5.92
CA LYS A 8 0.18 4.37 5.91
C LYS A 8 1.53 5.08 5.96
N GLU A 9 2.40 4.64 6.85
CA GLU A 9 3.75 5.19 6.99
C GLU A 9 4.53 5.07 5.68
N ILE A 10 4.46 3.91 5.04
CA ILE A 10 5.15 3.64 3.77
C ILE A 10 4.61 4.56 2.66
N ILE A 11 3.29 4.67 2.57
CA ILE A 11 2.66 5.50 1.53
C ILE A 11 2.99 6.97 1.72
N VAL A 12 2.94 7.45 2.95
CA VAL A 12 3.29 8.84 3.27
C VAL A 12 4.72 9.14 2.81
N LYS A 13 5.63 8.23 3.07
CA LYS A 13 7.03 8.39 2.70
C LYS A 13 7.23 8.36 1.19
N GLU A 14 6.60 7.42 0.50
CA GLU A 14 6.79 7.26 -0.95
C GLU A 14 6.10 8.35 -1.77
N LEU A 15 4.88 8.71 -1.39
CA LEU A 15 4.08 9.66 -2.16
C LEU A 15 4.17 11.09 -1.64
N LYS A 16 4.77 11.27 -0.46
CA LYS A 16 4.90 12.57 0.21
C LYS A 16 3.56 13.26 0.39
N VAL A 17 2.56 12.46 0.77
CA VAL A 17 1.22 12.95 1.06
C VAL A 17 1.04 13.06 2.55
N GLU A 18 0.04 13.83 2.98
CA GLU A 18 -0.27 13.97 4.39
C GLU A 18 -0.90 12.69 4.93
N ALA A 19 -0.54 12.33 6.16
CA ALA A 19 -1.01 11.09 6.78
C ALA A 19 -2.53 11.01 6.85
N ASP A 20 -3.21 12.12 7.07
CA ASP A 20 -4.67 12.14 7.17
C ASP A 20 -5.37 11.88 5.83
N LYS A 21 -4.64 11.93 4.73
CA LYS A 21 -5.17 11.58 3.41
C LYS A 21 -5.16 10.08 3.17
N VAL A 22 -4.37 9.35 3.94
CA VAL A 22 -4.22 7.90 3.77
C VAL A 22 -5.27 7.19 4.62
N THR A 23 -6.42 6.93 4.01
CA THR A 23 -7.52 6.20 4.65
C THR A 23 -7.74 4.89 3.90
N LEU A 24 -8.50 3.97 4.49
CA LEU A 24 -8.76 2.69 3.85
C LEU A 24 -9.51 2.85 2.51
N ASP A 25 -10.33 3.88 2.40
CA ASP A 25 -11.10 4.17 1.19
C ASP A 25 -10.29 4.90 0.12
N ALA A 26 -9.15 5.45 0.46
CA ALA A 26 -8.38 6.28 -0.45
C ALA A 26 -7.92 5.48 -1.66
N LEU A 27 -8.17 6.03 -2.85
CA LEU A 27 -7.70 5.43 -4.09
C LEU A 27 -6.24 5.83 -4.30
N LEU A 28 -5.38 4.84 -4.47
CA LEU A 28 -3.94 5.09 -4.58
C LEU A 28 -3.61 6.02 -5.75
N ARG A 29 -4.26 5.83 -6.88
CA ARG A 29 -4.05 6.68 -8.06
C ARG A 29 -4.80 8.00 -7.99
N ASP A 30 -6.10 7.93 -7.83
CA ASP A 30 -6.96 9.11 -7.97
C ASP A 30 -6.90 10.03 -6.76
N ASP A 31 -6.81 9.48 -5.57
CA ASP A 31 -6.80 10.28 -4.34
C ASP A 31 -5.39 10.63 -3.88
N LEU A 32 -4.45 9.70 -4.03
CA LEU A 32 -3.09 9.89 -3.52
C LEU A 32 -2.08 10.20 -4.62
N GLY A 33 -2.48 10.11 -5.87
CA GLY A 33 -1.64 10.50 -7.00
C GLY A 33 -0.52 9.52 -7.34
N ALA A 34 -0.64 8.27 -6.94
CA ALA A 34 0.38 7.26 -7.25
C ALA A 34 0.31 6.88 -8.73
N ASP A 35 1.44 6.92 -9.42
CA ASP A 35 1.52 6.38 -10.77
C ASP A 35 2.01 4.93 -10.72
N SER A 36 2.22 4.33 -11.89
CA SER A 36 2.63 2.91 -11.97
C SER A 36 3.96 2.65 -11.28
N LEU A 37 4.88 3.57 -11.40
CA LEU A 37 6.21 3.44 -10.79
C LEU A 37 6.11 3.55 -9.26
N ASP A 38 5.33 4.51 -8.79
CA ASP A 38 5.08 4.67 -7.36
C ASP A 38 4.45 3.41 -6.76
N ALA A 39 3.49 2.83 -7.48
CA ALA A 39 2.82 1.61 -7.01
C ALA A 39 3.81 0.45 -6.86
N VAL A 40 4.72 0.30 -7.82
CA VAL A 40 5.76 -0.75 -7.74
C VAL A 40 6.66 -0.52 -6.54
N GLU A 41 7.08 0.71 -6.30
CA GLU A 41 7.94 1.03 -5.16
C GLU A 41 7.26 0.79 -3.82
N ILE A 42 5.98 1.15 -3.73
CA ILE A 42 5.19 0.90 -2.52
C ILE A 42 5.11 -0.60 -2.23
N VAL A 43 4.83 -1.40 -3.28
CA VAL A 43 4.75 -2.86 -3.13
C VAL A 43 6.08 -3.42 -2.66
N MET A 44 7.19 -2.97 -3.24
CA MET A 44 8.52 -3.43 -2.86
C MET A 44 8.84 -3.08 -1.40
N ASP A 45 8.51 -1.87 -0.99
CA ASP A 45 8.73 -1.44 0.40
C ASP A 45 7.91 -2.28 1.37
N ILE A 46 6.69 -2.62 1.00
CA ILE A 46 5.82 -3.46 1.82
C ILE A 46 6.38 -4.87 1.92
N GLU A 47 6.85 -5.42 0.80
CA GLU A 47 7.45 -6.76 0.80
C GLU A 47 8.64 -6.81 1.75
N ASP A 48 9.48 -5.78 1.72
CA ASP A 48 10.64 -5.71 2.62
C ASP A 48 10.24 -5.54 4.08
N ALA A 49 9.25 -4.68 4.33
CA ALA A 49 8.84 -4.36 5.70
C ALA A 49 8.15 -5.53 6.40
N PHE A 50 7.39 -6.33 5.65
CA PHE A 50 6.62 -7.44 6.22
C PHE A 50 7.24 -8.81 5.94
N GLY A 51 8.29 -8.87 5.12
CA GLY A 51 8.94 -10.13 4.77
C GLY A 51 8.04 -11.07 3.96
N ILE A 52 7.27 -10.51 3.03
CA ILE A 52 6.32 -11.25 2.20
C ILE A 52 6.58 -10.98 0.73
N GLU A 53 5.98 -11.80 -0.12
CA GLU A 53 5.95 -11.57 -1.56
C GLU A 53 4.52 -11.37 -2.02
N ILE A 54 4.31 -10.31 -2.81
CA ILE A 54 3.00 -10.00 -3.38
C ILE A 54 3.07 -10.32 -4.88
N ASP A 55 2.20 -11.21 -5.35
CA ASP A 55 2.13 -11.56 -6.77
C ASP A 55 1.69 -10.35 -7.59
N ASP A 56 2.17 -10.28 -8.83
CA ASP A 56 1.78 -9.22 -9.75
C ASP A 56 0.27 -9.16 -9.93
N SER A 57 -0.39 -10.32 -9.98
CA SER A 57 -1.84 -10.38 -10.12
C SER A 57 -2.57 -9.79 -8.92
N GLU A 58 -2.05 -9.98 -7.72
CA GLU A 58 -2.60 -9.38 -6.51
C GLU A 58 -2.38 -7.88 -6.51
N ALA A 59 -1.18 -7.44 -6.91
CA ALA A 59 -0.86 -6.02 -6.99
C ALA A 59 -1.76 -5.29 -7.99
N GLU A 60 -2.08 -5.93 -9.12
CA GLU A 60 -2.96 -5.35 -10.14
C GLU A 60 -4.37 -5.13 -9.62
N ASN A 61 -4.83 -5.94 -8.69
CA ASN A 61 -6.18 -5.83 -8.13
C ASN A 61 -6.29 -4.82 -7.01
N VAL A 62 -5.17 -4.27 -6.56
CA VAL A 62 -5.16 -3.27 -5.50
C VAL A 62 -5.51 -1.90 -6.09
N THR A 63 -6.60 -1.32 -5.62
CA THR A 63 -7.05 0.00 -6.04
C THR A 63 -7.03 0.98 -4.88
N THR A 64 -7.43 0.52 -3.70
CA THR A 64 -7.48 1.35 -2.50
C THR A 64 -6.42 0.92 -1.49
N VAL A 65 -6.17 1.78 -0.51
CA VAL A 65 -5.29 1.45 0.61
C VAL A 65 -5.84 0.21 1.34
N GLY A 66 -7.14 0.11 1.49
CA GLY A 66 -7.79 -1.04 2.13
C GLY A 66 -7.52 -2.35 1.41
N ASP A 67 -7.52 -2.33 0.08
CA ASP A 67 -7.19 -3.50 -0.72
C ASP A 67 -5.78 -3.99 -0.43
N LEU A 68 -4.85 -3.05 -0.32
CA LEU A 68 -3.46 -3.35 -0.03
C LEU A 68 -3.31 -3.96 1.37
N VAL A 69 -3.97 -3.36 2.37
CA VAL A 69 -3.96 -3.87 3.74
C VAL A 69 -4.50 -5.29 3.78
N LYS A 70 -5.59 -5.55 3.06
CA LYS A 70 -6.21 -6.86 3.01
C LYS A 70 -5.28 -7.92 2.42
N ALA A 71 -4.59 -7.58 1.33
CA ALA A 71 -3.63 -8.48 0.70
C ALA A 71 -2.51 -8.86 1.67
N ILE A 72 -2.00 -7.87 2.40
CA ILE A 72 -0.94 -8.09 3.39
C ILE A 72 -1.45 -9.00 4.52
N GLU A 73 -2.64 -8.72 5.01
CA GLU A 73 -3.22 -9.52 6.10
C GLU A 73 -3.38 -10.98 5.72
N GLN A 74 -3.74 -11.25 4.48
CA GLN A 74 -3.87 -12.63 3.98
C GLN A 74 -2.52 -13.33 3.91
N LEU A 75 -1.47 -12.61 3.56
CA LEU A 75 -0.13 -13.19 3.43
C LEU A 75 0.61 -13.33 4.76
N THR A 76 0.17 -12.62 5.79
CA THR A 76 0.81 -12.64 7.09
C THR A 76 0.06 -13.47 8.14
N LYS A 77 -0.96 -14.16 7.73
CA LYS A 77 -1.75 -15.02 8.63
C LYS A 77 -0.92 -16.17 9.17
#